data_a6958c5028561389fc8f7c326be78ffb
#
_entry.id   a6958c5028561389fc8f7c326be78ffb
#
_cell.length_a   1.000
_cell.length_b   1.000
_cell.length_c   1.000
_cell.angle_alpha   90.00
_cell.angle_beta   90.00
_cell.angle_gamma   90.00
#
_symmetry.space_group_name_H-M   'P 1'
#
loop_
_entity.id
_entity.type
_entity.pdbx_description
1 polymer ?
#
loop_
_entity_poly.entity_id
_entity_poly.type
_entity_poly.pdbx_seq_one_letter_code
_entity_poly.pdbx_strand_id
1 'polypeptide(L)'
;MTLRPHAPAVHDRIAGLVVALVLLLVASGCSSAPLAPKAASDRSDPPELGACYVLQPQDVESPSNDAEPVGCGEGHTAQTFAIGTLPDSTGDGYDDRGHGRWIYPRCEAAFEKFLGVDESLAMRIQLSWAWFRPSEKAWEDGARWYRCDLVGGTTESTAYRPLPNPTKGLFRAKPPEEWLTCATGATVLGSTKGPCSEPHDWRAVTTIKLGEKADPYPGERLTQVRTRDYCSDSVGAWMNYPVDYEFGFTWFKQAEWQAGNRRSICWAKTDR
;
A
#
# COMPACT_ATOMS: atom_id res chain seq x y z
N MET A 1 13.85 48.71 -62.10
CA MET A 1 13.71 48.58 -63.56
C MET A 1 12.65 47.50 -63.77
N THR A 2 11.37 47.89 -63.82
CA THR A 2 10.59 47.97 -65.08
C THR A 2 10.57 46.59 -65.79
N LEU A 3 9.47 45.93 -66.10
CA LEU A 3 8.11 46.29 -66.48
C LEU A 3 7.26 44.99 -66.54
N ARG A 4 6.00 45.08 -66.21
CA ARG A 4 4.84 44.34 -66.71
C ARG A 4 4.74 44.48 -68.23
N PRO A 5 3.72 43.93 -68.98
CA PRO A 5 2.67 42.93 -68.68
C PRO A 5 2.36 42.02 -69.93
N HIS A 6 1.39 41.12 -69.89
CA HIS A 6 0.22 41.06 -70.69
C HIS A 6 -0.49 39.69 -70.64
N ALA A 7 -1.78 39.70 -70.34
CA ALA A 7 -2.81 38.78 -70.81
C ALA A 7 -3.30 39.26 -72.17
N PRO A 8 -4.11 38.57 -72.97
CA PRO A 8 -5.37 37.91 -72.72
C PRO A 8 -5.58 36.63 -73.59
N ALA A 9 -6.64 35.94 -73.69
CA ALA A 9 -8.06 35.97 -73.73
C ALA A 9 -8.66 34.57 -74.04
N VAL A 10 -9.72 34.21 -73.38
CA VAL A 10 -11.03 33.77 -73.82
C VAL A 10 -11.20 33.00 -75.15
N HIS A 11 -11.84 31.83 -75.01
CA HIS A 11 -12.98 31.31 -75.82
C HIS A 11 -13.30 29.89 -75.37
N ASP A 12 -14.38 29.61 -74.70
CA ASP A 12 -15.79 29.45 -75.07
C ASP A 12 -16.10 28.14 -75.80
N ARG A 13 -17.04 27.43 -75.19
CA ARG A 13 -18.13 26.57 -75.76
C ARG A 13 -18.20 25.11 -75.43
N ILE A 14 -19.14 24.78 -74.53
CA ILE A 14 -20.42 24.05 -74.78
C ILE A 14 -20.36 22.52 -74.59
N ALA A 15 -21.16 22.09 -73.62
CA ALA A 15 -22.16 21.01 -73.60
C ALA A 15 -21.65 19.53 -73.51
N GLY A 16 -22.12 18.92 -72.47
CA GLY A 16 -22.20 17.49 -72.30
C GLY A 16 -22.83 17.11 -70.95
N LEU A 17 -24.14 17.12 -70.91
CA LEU A 17 -24.96 16.66 -69.77
C LEU A 17 -24.86 15.13 -69.70
N VAL A 18 -24.22 14.58 -68.69
CA VAL A 18 -24.41 13.20 -68.30
C VAL A 18 -24.74 13.16 -66.83
N VAL A 19 -26.00 12.94 -66.55
CA VAL A 19 -26.57 12.68 -65.27
C VAL A 19 -26.11 11.25 -64.85
N ALA A 20 -25.08 11.13 -63.97
CA ALA A 20 -24.78 9.92 -63.28
C ALA A 20 -25.31 10.08 -61.85
N LEU A 21 -26.48 9.51 -61.61
CA LEU A 21 -27.10 9.37 -60.29
C LEU A 21 -26.31 8.33 -59.51
N VAL A 22 -25.31 8.77 -58.75
CA VAL A 22 -24.62 7.89 -57.78
C VAL A 22 -25.44 7.90 -56.49
N LEU A 23 -26.18 6.83 -56.28
CA LEU A 23 -26.79 6.48 -54.99
C LEU A 23 -25.68 6.29 -53.95
N LEU A 24 -25.43 7.32 -53.14
CA LEU A 24 -24.66 7.20 -51.89
C LEU A 24 -25.53 6.46 -50.88
N LEU A 25 -25.35 5.14 -50.79
CA LEU A 25 -25.76 4.34 -49.65
C LEU A 25 -24.88 4.75 -48.48
N VAL A 26 -25.37 5.67 -47.65
CA VAL A 26 -24.79 5.92 -46.31
C VAL A 26 -25.12 4.71 -45.45
N ALA A 27 -24.22 3.73 -45.45
CA ALA A 27 -24.22 2.69 -44.42
C ALA A 27 -23.86 3.35 -43.09
N SER A 28 -24.88 3.74 -42.32
CA SER A 28 -24.73 4.09 -40.91
C SER A 28 -24.34 2.84 -40.15
N GLY A 29 -23.07 2.47 -40.25
CA GLY A 29 -22.46 1.48 -39.35
C GLY A 29 -22.39 2.07 -37.94
N CYS A 30 -23.27 1.66 -37.03
CA CYS A 30 -23.07 1.83 -35.62
C CYS A 30 -21.79 1.06 -35.27
N SER A 31 -20.63 1.72 -35.36
CA SER A 31 -19.41 1.25 -34.75
C SER A 31 -19.62 1.39 -33.24
N SER A 32 -20.09 0.33 -32.61
CA SER A 32 -19.92 0.16 -31.15
C SER A 32 -18.41 0.14 -30.90
N ALA A 33 -17.82 1.29 -30.64
CA ALA A 33 -16.46 1.30 -30.09
C ALA A 33 -16.45 0.38 -28.87
N PRO A 34 -15.49 -0.55 -28.76
CA PRO A 34 -15.38 -1.36 -27.54
C PRO A 34 -15.28 -0.37 -26.37
N LEU A 35 -16.18 -0.50 -25.39
CA LEU A 35 -16.10 0.27 -24.17
C LEU A 35 -14.72 0.03 -23.59
N ALA A 36 -13.99 1.09 -23.31
CA ALA A 36 -12.72 1.00 -22.61
C ALA A 36 -12.92 0.16 -21.32
N PRO A 37 -11.99 -0.73 -21.00
CA PRO A 37 -12.10 -1.51 -19.77
C PRO A 37 -12.29 -0.55 -18.59
N LYS A 38 -13.25 -0.88 -17.72
CA LYS A 38 -13.57 -0.09 -16.54
C LYS A 38 -12.36 -0.14 -15.60
N ALA A 39 -11.92 1.00 -15.07
CA ALA A 39 -10.84 1.06 -14.10
C ALA A 39 -11.10 0.12 -12.90
N ALA A 40 -10.06 -0.40 -12.28
CA ALA A 40 -10.21 -1.40 -11.21
C ALA A 40 -11.04 -0.86 -10.03
N SER A 41 -10.85 0.40 -9.66
CA SER A 41 -11.63 1.06 -8.60
C SER A 41 -13.10 1.32 -8.97
N ASP A 42 -13.41 1.38 -10.26
CA ASP A 42 -14.77 1.61 -10.79
C ASP A 42 -15.61 0.33 -10.90
N ARG A 43 -15.07 -0.83 -10.52
CA ARG A 43 -15.79 -2.12 -10.57
C ARG A 43 -16.78 -2.24 -9.43
N SER A 44 -17.96 -2.78 -9.75
CA SER A 44 -18.99 -3.07 -8.74
C SER A 44 -18.59 -4.23 -7.82
N ASP A 45 -17.89 -5.22 -8.38
CA ASP A 45 -17.42 -6.40 -7.66
C ASP A 45 -16.01 -6.18 -7.09
N PRO A 46 -15.70 -6.78 -5.93
CA PRO A 46 -14.36 -6.70 -5.37
C PRO A 46 -13.34 -7.43 -6.26
N PRO A 47 -12.05 -7.03 -6.19
CA PRO A 47 -10.97 -7.83 -6.73
C PRO A 47 -10.91 -9.23 -6.10
N GLU A 48 -10.24 -10.17 -6.77
CA GLU A 48 -10.10 -11.53 -6.26
C GLU A 48 -9.18 -11.61 -5.03
N LEU A 49 -9.56 -12.45 -4.07
CA LEU A 49 -8.68 -12.79 -2.95
C LEU A 49 -7.44 -13.51 -3.46
N GLY A 50 -6.27 -13.04 -3.06
CA GLY A 50 -4.98 -13.57 -3.51
C GLY A 50 -4.44 -12.90 -4.77
N ALA A 51 -5.18 -11.96 -5.37
CA ALA A 51 -4.69 -11.19 -6.52
C ALA A 51 -3.38 -10.45 -6.18
N CYS A 52 -2.44 -10.45 -7.13
CA CYS A 52 -1.13 -9.83 -6.98
C CYS A 52 -1.06 -8.55 -7.82
N TYR A 53 -0.29 -7.56 -7.34
CA TYR A 53 -0.13 -6.25 -7.97
C TYR A 53 1.31 -5.77 -7.92
N VAL A 54 1.66 -4.86 -8.80
CA VAL A 54 2.88 -4.06 -8.70
C VAL A 54 2.48 -2.68 -8.19
N LEU A 55 2.57 -2.47 -6.89
CA LEU A 55 2.31 -1.19 -6.23
C LEU A 55 3.61 -0.56 -5.75
N GLN A 56 3.59 0.76 -5.62
CA GLN A 56 4.64 1.57 -5.03
C GLN A 56 4.05 2.38 -3.85
N PRO A 57 4.87 3.00 -2.98
CA PRO A 57 4.37 3.76 -1.83
C PRO A 57 3.31 4.81 -2.16
N GLN A 58 3.44 5.52 -3.30
CA GLN A 58 2.45 6.52 -3.73
C GLN A 58 1.09 5.91 -4.09
N ASP A 59 1.05 4.65 -4.50
CA ASP A 59 -0.20 3.99 -4.91
C ASP A 59 -1.11 3.64 -3.73
N VAL A 60 -0.57 3.70 -2.50
CA VAL A 60 -1.31 3.41 -1.26
C VAL A 60 -1.67 4.68 -0.47
N GLU A 61 -1.33 5.85 -0.97
CA GLU A 61 -1.71 7.14 -0.36
C GLU A 61 -3.20 7.43 -0.48
N SER A 62 -3.86 6.87 -1.51
CA SER A 62 -5.29 6.96 -1.71
C SER A 62 -5.98 5.62 -1.43
N PRO A 63 -7.16 5.64 -0.77
CA PRO A 63 -7.93 4.42 -0.54
C PRO A 63 -8.68 3.91 -1.80
N SER A 64 -8.44 4.48 -2.97
CA SER A 64 -8.94 4.00 -4.26
C SER A 64 -7.76 3.83 -5.22
N ASN A 65 -7.64 2.66 -5.84
CA ASN A 65 -6.50 2.29 -6.67
C ASN A 65 -6.94 1.53 -7.92
N ASP A 66 -6.38 1.93 -9.07
CA ASP A 66 -6.72 1.41 -10.40
C ASP A 66 -5.75 0.37 -10.95
N ALA A 67 -4.78 -0.07 -10.13
CA ALA A 67 -3.82 -1.07 -10.58
C ALA A 67 -4.53 -2.36 -11.01
N GLU A 68 -4.14 -2.86 -12.17
CA GLU A 68 -4.61 -4.16 -12.66
C GLU A 68 -3.80 -5.30 -12.02
N PRO A 69 -4.42 -6.46 -11.76
CA PRO A 69 -3.72 -7.60 -11.22
C PRO A 69 -2.69 -8.15 -12.19
N VAL A 70 -1.58 -8.67 -11.64
CA VAL A 70 -0.51 -9.34 -12.37
C VAL A 70 -0.38 -10.80 -11.92
N GLY A 71 0.37 -11.60 -12.65
CA GLY A 71 0.71 -12.97 -12.24
C GLY A 71 1.59 -12.97 -10.98
N CYS A 72 1.20 -13.70 -9.93
CA CYS A 72 1.96 -13.74 -8.68
C CYS A 72 3.40 -14.32 -8.82
N GLY A 73 3.72 -14.95 -9.94
CA GLY A 73 5.08 -15.42 -10.28
C GLY A 73 5.96 -14.36 -10.95
N GLU A 74 5.45 -13.18 -11.26
CA GLU A 74 6.11 -12.18 -12.10
C GLU A 74 6.76 -11.02 -11.34
N GLY A 75 7.02 -11.18 -10.04
CA GLY A 75 7.70 -10.14 -9.25
C GLY A 75 6.76 -9.06 -8.71
N HIS A 76 5.60 -9.46 -8.18
CA HIS A 76 4.63 -8.57 -7.55
C HIS A 76 5.14 -7.96 -6.24
N THR A 77 4.69 -6.74 -5.91
CA THR A 77 5.04 -6.02 -4.68
C THR A 77 3.87 -5.92 -3.68
N ALA A 78 2.67 -6.32 -4.10
CA ALA A 78 1.49 -6.34 -3.26
C ALA A 78 0.62 -7.58 -3.55
N GLN A 79 -0.11 -8.05 -2.52
CA GLN A 79 -1.03 -9.19 -2.62
C GLN A 79 -2.26 -8.98 -1.76
N THR A 80 -3.45 -9.14 -2.35
CA THR A 80 -4.71 -9.09 -1.60
C THR A 80 -4.83 -10.29 -0.64
N PHE A 81 -4.84 -10.03 0.65
CA PHE A 81 -4.96 -11.07 1.68
C PHE A 81 -6.32 -11.12 2.37
N ALA A 82 -7.13 -10.08 2.22
CA ALA A 82 -8.50 -10.06 2.71
C ALA A 82 -9.39 -9.17 1.83
N ILE A 83 -10.66 -9.53 1.73
CA ILE A 83 -11.73 -8.74 1.13
C ILE A 83 -12.96 -8.81 2.00
N GLY A 84 -13.80 -7.79 1.91
CA GLY A 84 -15.06 -7.73 2.63
C GLY A 84 -15.99 -6.67 2.08
N THR A 85 -17.10 -6.46 2.79
CA THR A 85 -18.12 -5.48 2.43
C THR A 85 -18.29 -4.49 3.57
N LEU A 86 -18.33 -3.22 3.23
CA LEU A 86 -18.69 -2.14 4.15
C LEU A 86 -20.19 -2.23 4.43
N PRO A 87 -20.63 -2.28 5.70
CA PRO A 87 -22.04 -2.36 6.02
C PRO A 87 -22.71 -0.98 5.96
N ASP A 88 -24.02 -0.95 5.86
CA ASP A 88 -24.83 0.27 5.86
C ASP A 88 -24.57 1.15 7.09
N SER A 89 -24.15 0.54 8.21
CA SER A 89 -23.78 1.27 9.44
C SER A 89 -22.57 2.19 9.28
N THR A 90 -21.79 2.10 8.21
CA THR A 90 -20.73 3.05 7.87
C THR A 90 -21.28 4.33 7.23
N GLY A 91 -22.57 4.37 6.90
CA GLY A 91 -23.27 5.47 6.26
C GLY A 91 -23.18 5.45 4.74
N ASP A 92 -24.02 6.27 4.11
CA ASP A 92 -24.08 6.37 2.64
C ASP A 92 -22.98 7.27 2.07
N GLY A 93 -22.33 8.07 2.92
CA GLY A 93 -21.30 9.02 2.52
C GLY A 93 -20.00 8.34 2.11
N TYR A 94 -19.31 8.89 1.10
CA TYR A 94 -17.97 8.50 0.70
C TYR A 94 -16.95 9.12 1.67
N ASP A 95 -16.84 8.54 2.88
CA ASP A 95 -16.04 9.07 3.99
C ASP A 95 -14.82 8.16 4.29
N ASP A 96 -13.62 8.63 3.98
CA ASP A 96 -12.37 7.92 4.22
C ASP A 96 -12.18 7.58 5.70
N ARG A 97 -12.51 8.51 6.58
CA ARG A 97 -12.30 8.35 8.02
C ARG A 97 -13.28 7.35 8.62
N GLY A 98 -14.54 7.39 8.19
CA GLY A 98 -15.58 6.43 8.61
C GLY A 98 -15.26 5.01 8.14
N HIS A 99 -14.97 4.87 6.87
CA HIS A 99 -14.60 3.59 6.26
C HIS A 99 -13.29 3.04 6.87
N GLY A 100 -12.26 3.88 7.01
CA GLY A 100 -10.99 3.48 7.63
C GLY A 100 -11.17 2.94 9.05
N ARG A 101 -12.00 3.58 9.89
CA ARG A 101 -12.29 3.07 11.24
C ARG A 101 -12.92 1.67 11.25
N TRP A 102 -13.73 1.35 10.24
CA TRP A 102 -14.33 0.03 10.09
C TRP A 102 -13.33 -1.00 9.55
N ILE A 103 -12.57 -0.64 8.52
CA ILE A 103 -11.70 -1.54 7.77
C ILE A 103 -10.43 -1.86 8.59
N TYR A 104 -9.82 -0.85 9.22
CA TYR A 104 -8.51 -0.95 9.86
C TYR A 104 -8.37 -2.17 10.79
N PRO A 105 -9.21 -2.36 11.83
CA PRO A 105 -9.07 -3.50 12.74
C PRO A 105 -9.29 -4.86 12.07
N ARG A 106 -9.95 -4.89 10.93
CA ARG A 106 -10.19 -6.11 10.15
C ARG A 106 -9.01 -6.48 9.29
N CYS A 107 -8.42 -5.48 8.60
CA CYS A 107 -7.19 -5.69 7.85
C CYS A 107 -6.05 -6.07 8.79
N GLU A 108 -5.91 -5.40 9.94
CA GLU A 108 -4.88 -5.70 10.95
C GLU A 108 -4.95 -7.15 11.43
N ALA A 109 -6.12 -7.61 11.91
CA ALA A 109 -6.31 -8.98 12.35
C ALA A 109 -6.12 -10.01 11.22
N ALA A 110 -6.54 -9.67 9.99
CA ALA A 110 -6.35 -10.54 8.83
C ALA A 110 -4.87 -10.60 8.42
N PHE A 111 -4.12 -9.51 8.50
CA PHE A 111 -2.69 -9.42 8.23
C PHE A 111 -1.89 -10.34 9.16
N GLU A 112 -2.12 -10.24 10.47
CA GLU A 112 -1.47 -11.10 11.46
C GLU A 112 -1.72 -12.58 11.18
N LYS A 113 -2.99 -12.93 10.94
CA LYS A 113 -3.39 -14.30 10.60
C LYS A 113 -2.79 -14.79 9.28
N PHE A 114 -2.75 -13.93 8.26
CA PHE A 114 -2.23 -14.26 6.93
C PHE A 114 -0.75 -14.57 6.98
N LEU A 115 0.04 -13.73 7.61
CA LEU A 115 1.48 -13.88 7.74
C LEU A 115 1.87 -14.92 8.80
N GLY A 116 1.05 -15.13 9.82
CA GLY A 116 1.36 -15.96 10.99
C GLY A 116 2.24 -15.22 12.00
N VAL A 117 1.97 -13.94 12.20
CA VAL A 117 2.64 -13.06 13.17
C VAL A 117 1.70 -12.70 14.32
N ASP A 118 2.26 -12.31 15.45
CA ASP A 118 1.56 -11.60 16.51
C ASP A 118 1.77 -10.07 16.36
N GLU A 119 1.03 -9.29 17.14
CA GLU A 119 1.10 -7.82 17.19
C GLU A 119 2.55 -7.33 17.43
N SER A 120 3.35 -8.05 18.24
CA SER A 120 4.74 -7.68 18.51
C SER A 120 5.65 -7.90 17.31
N LEU A 121 5.52 -9.03 16.62
CA LEU A 121 6.32 -9.33 15.43
C LEU A 121 5.88 -8.47 14.24
N ALA A 122 4.58 -8.19 14.10
CA ALA A 122 4.05 -7.30 13.05
C ALA A 122 4.71 -5.92 13.04
N MET A 123 5.10 -5.40 14.20
CA MET A 123 5.82 -4.12 14.31
C MET A 123 7.32 -4.19 14.02
N ARG A 124 7.87 -5.38 13.81
CA ARG A 124 9.31 -5.64 13.63
C ARG A 124 9.63 -6.33 12.32
N ILE A 125 8.76 -6.17 11.32
CA ILE A 125 8.94 -6.71 9.97
C ILE A 125 8.97 -5.61 8.92
N GLN A 126 9.57 -5.91 7.78
CA GLN A 126 9.67 -5.04 6.60
C GLN A 126 8.49 -5.27 5.64
N LEU A 127 7.32 -5.51 6.20
CA LEU A 127 6.05 -5.65 5.49
C LEU A 127 5.01 -4.79 6.19
N SER A 128 4.11 -4.25 5.43
CA SER A 128 2.93 -3.55 5.93
C SER A 128 1.72 -3.88 5.07
N TRP A 129 0.63 -3.18 5.29
CA TRP A 129 -0.57 -3.38 4.51
C TRP A 129 -1.26 -2.06 4.22
N ALA A 130 -1.98 -2.02 3.12
CA ALA A 130 -2.87 -0.96 2.73
C ALA A 130 -4.29 -1.50 2.57
N TRP A 131 -5.27 -0.61 2.59
CA TRP A 131 -6.64 -0.97 2.26
C TRP A 131 -7.16 -0.12 1.11
N PHE A 132 -8.04 -0.72 0.32
CA PHE A 132 -8.67 -0.06 -0.81
C PHE A 132 -10.17 -0.31 -0.80
N ARG A 133 -10.90 0.61 -1.44
CA ARG A 133 -12.34 0.58 -1.65
C ARG A 133 -12.68 1.01 -3.07
N PRO A 134 -13.93 0.91 -3.53
CA PRO A 134 -14.38 1.43 -4.81
C PRO A 134 -14.07 2.92 -4.96
N SER A 135 -14.01 3.40 -6.19
CA SER A 135 -14.06 4.84 -6.47
C SER A 135 -15.38 5.46 -5.99
N GLU A 136 -15.42 6.77 -5.84
CA GLU A 136 -16.63 7.49 -5.46
C GLU A 136 -17.78 7.19 -6.43
N LYS A 137 -17.48 7.16 -7.74
CA LYS A 137 -18.44 6.78 -8.76
C LYS A 137 -19.01 5.37 -8.58
N ALA A 138 -18.15 4.38 -8.35
CA ALA A 138 -18.61 3.01 -8.11
C ALA A 138 -19.38 2.88 -6.78
N TRP A 139 -19.03 3.70 -5.77
CA TRP A 139 -19.77 3.81 -4.53
C TRP A 139 -21.19 4.36 -4.76
N GLU A 140 -21.34 5.41 -5.55
CA GLU A 140 -22.64 5.95 -5.98
C GLU A 140 -23.47 4.92 -6.76
N ASP A 141 -22.80 4.08 -7.57
CA ASP A 141 -23.40 2.95 -8.30
C ASP A 141 -23.71 1.74 -7.39
N GLY A 142 -23.45 1.82 -6.07
CA GLY A 142 -23.80 0.80 -5.07
C GLY A 142 -22.69 -0.17 -4.69
N ALA A 143 -21.46 -0.02 -5.18
CA ALA A 143 -20.33 -0.85 -4.74
C ALA A 143 -19.98 -0.58 -3.26
N ARG A 144 -19.76 -1.64 -2.48
CA ARG A 144 -19.49 -1.54 -1.03
C ARG A 144 -18.34 -2.43 -0.58
N TRP A 145 -17.51 -2.91 -1.51
CA TRP A 145 -16.38 -3.77 -1.19
C TRP A 145 -15.21 -2.99 -0.54
N TYR A 146 -14.39 -3.71 0.19
CA TYR A 146 -13.02 -3.29 0.52
C TYR A 146 -12.06 -4.46 0.35
N ARG A 147 -10.80 -4.18 0.11
CA ARG A 147 -9.71 -5.15 0.13
C ARG A 147 -8.58 -4.69 1.04
N CYS A 148 -7.83 -5.63 1.57
CA CYS A 148 -6.60 -5.40 2.30
C CYS A 148 -5.45 -6.05 1.51
N ASP A 149 -4.47 -5.26 1.14
CA ASP A 149 -3.32 -5.71 0.38
C ASP A 149 -2.06 -5.65 1.25
N LEU A 150 -1.35 -6.77 1.35
CA LEU A 150 0.02 -6.81 1.86
C LEU A 150 0.92 -6.07 0.88
N VAL A 151 1.89 -5.30 1.37
CA VAL A 151 2.90 -4.61 0.55
C VAL A 151 4.31 -4.92 1.03
N GLY A 152 5.25 -4.98 0.10
CA GLY A 152 6.64 -5.33 0.30
C GLY A 152 7.51 -4.22 0.90
N GLY A 153 7.00 -3.53 1.90
CA GLY A 153 7.69 -2.44 2.58
C GLY A 153 6.90 -1.89 3.76
N THR A 154 7.40 -0.83 4.36
CA THR A 154 6.79 -0.09 5.47
C THR A 154 6.38 1.32 5.02
N THR A 155 5.78 2.10 5.90
CA THR A 155 5.46 3.51 5.66
C THR A 155 6.70 4.40 5.46
N GLU A 156 7.89 3.91 5.82
CA GLU A 156 9.16 4.61 5.62
C GLU A 156 9.86 4.20 4.31
N SER A 157 9.34 3.21 3.59
CA SER A 157 9.93 2.69 2.35
C SER A 157 9.73 3.67 1.20
N THR A 158 10.78 3.92 0.44
CA THR A 158 10.74 4.73 -0.79
C THR A 158 10.36 3.91 -2.03
N ALA A 159 10.45 2.58 -1.92
CA ALA A 159 10.01 1.62 -2.93
C ALA A 159 9.62 0.31 -2.26
N TYR A 160 8.66 -0.41 -2.84
CA TYR A 160 8.29 -1.73 -2.36
C TYR A 160 9.14 -2.81 -3.01
N ARG A 161 9.52 -3.80 -2.21
CA ARG A 161 10.30 -4.97 -2.61
C ARG A 161 9.35 -6.06 -3.14
N PRO A 162 9.79 -6.89 -4.11
CA PRO A 162 9.02 -8.04 -4.55
C PRO A 162 8.70 -8.98 -3.38
N LEU A 163 7.44 -9.40 -3.30
CA LEU A 163 6.97 -10.35 -2.30
C LEU A 163 7.36 -11.79 -2.69
N PRO A 164 7.64 -12.67 -1.72
CA PRO A 164 7.85 -14.09 -2.00
C PRO A 164 6.54 -14.76 -2.39
N ASN A 165 6.62 -15.86 -3.11
CA ASN A 165 5.47 -16.71 -3.42
C ASN A 165 5.74 -18.15 -2.96
N PRO A 166 5.02 -18.67 -1.96
CA PRO A 166 3.86 -18.07 -1.28
C PRO A 166 4.24 -17.08 -0.19
N THR A 167 3.43 -16.04 -0.02
CA THR A 167 3.55 -15.06 1.08
C THR A 167 2.79 -15.51 2.34
N LYS A 168 1.69 -16.25 2.15
CA LYS A 168 0.85 -16.73 3.25
C LYS A 168 1.63 -17.63 4.20
N GLY A 169 1.63 -17.27 5.48
CA GLY A 169 2.31 -18.04 6.52
C GLY A 169 3.83 -17.86 6.56
N LEU A 170 4.35 -16.81 5.94
CA LEU A 170 5.79 -16.51 5.81
C LEU A 170 6.54 -16.54 7.14
N PHE A 171 5.87 -16.21 8.24
CA PHE A 171 6.48 -16.16 9.59
C PHE A 171 6.10 -17.34 10.51
N ARG A 172 5.41 -18.35 10.01
CA ARG A 172 5.04 -19.53 10.83
C ARG A 172 6.23 -20.42 11.20
N ALA A 173 7.26 -20.39 10.39
CA ALA A 173 8.53 -21.04 10.67
C ALA A 173 9.54 -19.99 11.18
N LYS A 174 10.85 -20.28 11.07
CA LYS A 174 11.89 -19.27 11.36
C LYS A 174 11.68 -18.05 10.46
N PRO A 175 11.50 -16.84 11.03
CA PRO A 175 11.32 -15.62 10.24
C PRO A 175 12.51 -15.39 9.30
N PRO A 176 12.26 -15.08 8.01
CA PRO A 176 13.34 -14.76 7.08
C PRO A 176 13.98 -13.41 7.43
N GLU A 177 15.32 -13.36 7.50
CA GLU A 177 16.07 -12.15 7.85
C GLU A 177 15.78 -10.96 6.92
N GLU A 178 15.50 -11.23 5.66
CA GLU A 178 15.14 -10.21 4.66
C GLU A 178 13.83 -9.46 4.95
N TRP A 179 12.99 -10.02 5.81
CA TRP A 179 11.70 -9.43 6.21
C TRP A 179 11.66 -8.99 7.67
N LEU A 180 12.76 -9.16 8.43
CA LEU A 180 12.87 -8.62 9.78
C LEU A 180 13.47 -7.22 9.76
N THR A 181 13.09 -6.40 10.74
CA THR A 181 13.52 -5.00 10.83
C THR A 181 14.81 -4.87 11.61
N CYS A 182 15.81 -4.35 10.93
CA CYS A 182 17.07 -3.88 11.48
C CYS A 182 17.28 -2.40 11.18
N ALA A 183 18.34 -1.79 11.69
CA ALA A 183 18.62 -0.38 11.48
C ALA A 183 20.12 -0.09 11.46
N THR A 184 20.53 0.88 10.62
CA THR A 184 21.90 1.32 10.46
C THR A 184 22.07 2.74 10.98
N GLY A 185 23.02 2.94 11.89
CA GLY A 185 23.34 4.24 12.51
C GLY A 185 23.94 4.10 13.89
N ALA A 186 24.55 5.16 14.38
CA ALA A 186 25.20 5.18 15.69
C ALA A 186 24.21 4.95 16.85
N THR A 187 22.99 5.40 16.70
CA THR A 187 21.88 5.19 17.65
C THR A 187 20.61 4.79 16.89
N VAL A 188 19.68 4.12 17.58
CA VAL A 188 18.39 3.73 16.97
C VAL A 188 17.54 4.93 16.58
N LEU A 189 17.57 5.99 17.38
CA LEU A 189 16.86 7.24 17.07
C LEU A 189 17.51 7.93 15.89
N GLY A 190 16.76 8.13 14.82
CA GLY A 190 17.25 8.74 13.59
C GLY A 190 18.04 7.77 12.68
N SER A 191 18.10 6.47 13.01
CA SER A 191 18.71 5.45 12.15
C SER A 191 17.84 5.16 10.92
N THR A 192 18.48 4.68 9.84
CA THR A 192 17.79 4.15 8.67
C THR A 192 17.38 2.71 8.93
N LYS A 193 16.09 2.42 8.81
CA LYS A 193 15.56 1.06 8.95
C LYS A 193 15.65 0.31 7.63
N GLY A 194 15.93 -0.98 7.74
CA GLY A 194 16.07 -1.88 6.60
C GLY A 194 15.95 -3.35 7.01
N PRO A 195 16.13 -4.28 6.07
CA PRO A 195 16.07 -5.71 6.36
C PRO A 195 17.31 -6.18 7.13
N CYS A 196 17.12 -7.17 8.00
CA CYS A 196 18.23 -7.76 8.77
C CYS A 196 19.17 -8.63 7.93
N SER A 197 18.85 -8.89 6.67
CA SER A 197 19.76 -9.54 5.71
C SER A 197 20.86 -8.62 5.17
N GLU A 198 20.74 -7.31 5.40
CA GLU A 198 21.70 -6.29 5.02
C GLU A 198 22.58 -5.88 6.21
N PRO A 199 23.76 -5.25 5.98
CA PRO A 199 24.61 -4.74 7.07
C PRO A 199 23.81 -3.78 7.97
N HIS A 200 23.89 -3.99 9.29
CA HIS A 200 23.14 -3.20 10.26
C HIS A 200 23.85 -3.14 11.62
N ASP A 201 23.51 -2.12 12.40
CA ASP A 201 24.00 -1.92 13.77
C ASP A 201 23.01 -2.37 14.83
N TRP A 202 21.72 -2.38 14.51
CA TRP A 202 20.63 -2.60 15.45
C TRP A 202 19.61 -3.59 14.90
N ARG A 203 19.11 -4.45 15.78
CA ARG A 203 18.04 -5.40 15.46
C ARG A 203 16.83 -5.17 16.37
N ALA A 204 15.65 -5.05 15.81
CA ALA A 204 14.40 -5.03 16.56
C ALA A 204 14.09 -6.42 17.11
N VAL A 205 14.14 -6.60 18.45
CA VAL A 205 14.08 -7.92 19.06
C VAL A 205 12.77 -8.22 19.80
N THR A 206 12.14 -7.19 20.38
CA THR A 206 10.85 -7.34 21.07
C THR A 206 10.11 -6.01 21.15
N THR A 207 8.90 -6.03 21.67
CA THR A 207 8.10 -4.82 21.93
C THR A 207 7.48 -4.87 23.31
N ILE A 208 7.21 -3.70 23.89
CA ILE A 208 6.39 -3.58 25.11
C ILE A 208 5.08 -2.90 24.78
N LYS A 209 3.95 -3.45 25.25
CA LYS A 209 2.63 -2.82 25.21
C LYS A 209 2.44 -1.97 26.47
N LEU A 210 2.15 -0.69 26.32
CA LEU A 210 2.07 0.28 27.41
C LEU A 210 0.66 0.77 27.74
N GLY A 211 -0.35 0.03 27.37
CA GLY A 211 -1.74 0.30 27.69
C GLY A 211 -2.73 -0.40 26.77
N GLU A 212 -4.00 -0.29 27.10
CA GLU A 212 -5.10 -0.83 26.34
C GLU A 212 -5.75 0.24 25.44
N LYS A 213 -6.63 -0.20 24.54
CA LYS A 213 -7.27 0.69 23.54
C LYS A 213 -8.00 1.88 24.17
N ALA A 214 -8.62 1.67 25.35
CA ALA A 214 -9.41 2.69 26.05
C ALA A 214 -8.58 3.57 27.00
N ASP A 215 -7.29 3.23 27.22
CA ASP A 215 -6.47 3.98 28.15
C ASP A 215 -6.10 5.36 27.61
N PRO A 216 -5.97 6.38 28.46
CA PRO A 216 -5.44 7.67 28.07
C PRO A 216 -3.94 7.57 27.73
N TYR A 217 -3.46 8.47 26.88
CA TYR A 217 -2.01 8.55 26.60
C TYR A 217 -1.23 8.80 27.91
N PRO A 218 -0.26 7.95 28.24
CA PRO A 218 0.47 8.04 29.50
C PRO A 218 1.40 9.26 29.61
N GLY A 219 1.61 9.95 28.51
CA GLY A 219 2.58 11.02 28.38
C GLY A 219 3.96 10.56 27.96
N GLU A 220 4.69 11.40 27.22
CA GLU A 220 5.96 11.04 26.59
C GLU A 220 7.00 10.54 27.58
N ARG A 221 7.19 11.26 28.69
CA ARG A 221 8.19 10.90 29.70
C ARG A 221 7.96 9.51 30.28
N LEU A 222 6.70 9.19 30.63
CA LEU A 222 6.38 7.89 31.23
C LEU A 222 6.54 6.76 30.20
N THR A 223 6.13 7.02 28.95
CA THR A 223 6.34 6.08 27.82
C THR A 223 7.83 5.79 27.64
N GLN A 224 8.69 6.80 27.61
CA GLN A 224 10.15 6.61 27.49
C GLN A 224 10.72 5.80 28.64
N VAL A 225 10.40 6.18 29.89
CA VAL A 225 10.96 5.49 31.08
C VAL A 225 10.55 4.01 31.10
N ARG A 226 9.27 3.71 30.93
CA ARG A 226 8.77 2.33 30.92
C ARG A 226 9.35 1.52 29.78
N THR A 227 9.47 2.13 28.59
CA THR A 227 10.08 1.47 27.44
C THR A 227 11.56 1.17 27.71
N ARG A 228 12.34 2.14 28.18
CA ARG A 228 13.75 1.96 28.50
C ARG A 228 13.97 0.82 29.50
N ASP A 229 13.26 0.85 30.61
CA ASP A 229 13.45 -0.11 31.69
C ASP A 229 13.11 -1.53 31.24
N TYR A 230 12.01 -1.69 30.51
CA TYR A 230 11.64 -2.98 29.92
C TYR A 230 12.66 -3.43 28.86
N CYS A 231 13.10 -2.54 27.96
CA CYS A 231 14.00 -2.90 26.88
C CYS A 231 15.40 -3.26 27.39
N SER A 232 15.86 -2.61 28.45
CA SER A 232 17.13 -2.99 29.12
C SER A 232 17.11 -4.45 29.51
N ASP A 233 16.10 -4.89 30.24
CA ASP A 233 15.99 -6.27 30.70
C ASP A 233 15.73 -7.26 29.56
N SER A 234 14.77 -6.95 28.69
CA SER A 234 14.37 -7.84 27.59
C SER A 234 15.45 -8.05 26.54
N VAL A 235 16.25 -7.03 26.21
CA VAL A 235 17.39 -7.18 25.32
C VAL A 235 18.50 -7.97 25.98
N GLY A 236 18.79 -7.73 27.29
CA GLY A 236 19.71 -8.56 28.05
C GLY A 236 19.33 -10.04 28.01
N ALA A 237 18.06 -10.35 28.25
CA ALA A 237 17.52 -11.70 28.14
C ALA A 237 17.67 -12.30 26.76
N TRP A 238 17.34 -11.54 25.70
CA TRP A 238 17.47 -11.97 24.31
C TRP A 238 18.93 -12.30 23.94
N MET A 239 19.88 -11.54 24.48
CA MET A 239 21.32 -11.75 24.29
C MET A 239 21.92 -12.80 25.25
N ASN A 240 21.10 -13.41 26.09
CA ASN A 240 21.54 -14.36 27.15
C ASN A 240 22.45 -13.70 28.22
N TYR A 241 22.15 -12.47 28.61
CA TYR A 241 22.80 -11.68 29.66
C TYR A 241 24.34 -11.67 29.59
N PRO A 242 24.94 -11.18 28.49
CA PRO A 242 26.39 -10.98 28.49
C PRO A 242 26.77 -9.92 29.53
N VAL A 243 28.04 -9.89 29.94
CA VAL A 243 28.55 -8.94 30.94
C VAL A 243 28.31 -7.49 30.45
N ASP A 244 28.58 -7.22 29.16
CA ASP A 244 28.34 -5.94 28.52
C ASP A 244 27.46 -6.14 27.32
N TYR A 245 26.41 -5.29 27.16
CA TYR A 245 25.60 -5.21 25.97
C TYR A 245 25.03 -3.80 25.81
N GLU A 246 24.79 -3.44 24.58
CA GLU A 246 24.11 -2.19 24.22
C GLU A 246 22.70 -2.48 23.78
N PHE A 247 21.77 -1.65 24.23
CA PHE A 247 20.38 -1.68 23.80
C PHE A 247 19.89 -0.30 23.40
N GLY A 248 18.92 -0.29 22.51
CA GLY A 248 18.19 0.90 22.10
C GLY A 248 16.69 0.69 22.29
N PHE A 249 15.93 1.78 22.16
CA PHE A 249 14.49 1.70 22.16
C PHE A 249 13.90 2.86 21.37
N THR A 250 12.76 2.59 20.76
CA THR A 250 11.89 3.61 20.13
C THR A 250 10.52 3.53 20.76
N TRP A 251 9.87 4.67 20.87
CA TRP A 251 8.57 4.77 21.54
C TRP A 251 7.59 5.58 20.70
N PHE A 252 6.31 5.29 20.89
CA PHE A 252 5.23 6.01 20.24
C PHE A 252 5.02 7.40 20.85
N LYS A 253 4.59 8.33 20.01
CA LYS A 253 4.16 9.68 20.39
C LYS A 253 2.64 9.74 20.56
N GLN A 254 2.13 10.88 21.06
CA GLN A 254 0.70 11.07 21.26
C GLN A 254 -0.13 10.87 19.98
N ALA A 255 0.37 11.31 18.83
CA ALA A 255 -0.32 11.13 17.55
C ALA A 255 -0.46 9.64 17.17
N GLU A 256 0.60 8.85 17.37
CA GLU A 256 0.58 7.41 17.12
C GLU A 256 -0.34 6.68 18.11
N TRP A 257 -0.37 7.11 19.38
CA TRP A 257 -1.33 6.62 20.36
C TRP A 257 -2.77 6.87 19.93
N GLN A 258 -3.07 8.08 19.45
CA GLN A 258 -4.38 8.42 18.91
C GLN A 258 -4.75 7.60 17.67
N ALA A 259 -3.75 7.24 16.85
CA ALA A 259 -3.90 6.35 15.71
C ALA A 259 -4.02 4.85 16.09
N GLY A 260 -3.84 4.50 17.39
CA GLY A 260 -4.03 3.12 17.87
C GLY A 260 -2.76 2.41 18.31
N ASN A 261 -1.56 2.93 18.05
CA ASN A 261 -0.32 2.30 18.50
C ASN A 261 -0.22 2.31 20.04
N ARG A 262 0.04 1.14 20.60
CA ARG A 262 0.21 0.91 22.05
C ARG A 262 1.58 0.32 22.40
N ARG A 263 2.46 0.12 21.39
CA ARG A 263 3.72 -0.59 21.56
C ARG A 263 4.92 0.27 21.24
N SER A 264 5.95 0.05 22.02
CA SER A 264 7.31 0.55 21.81
C SER A 264 8.22 -0.60 21.44
N ILE A 265 9.29 -0.34 20.69
CA ILE A 265 10.19 -1.38 20.15
C ILE A 265 11.52 -1.35 20.89
N CYS A 266 12.02 -2.54 21.26
CA CYS A 266 13.34 -2.77 21.85
C CYS A 266 14.33 -3.26 20.79
N TRP A 267 15.55 -2.74 20.85
CA TRP A 267 16.59 -2.98 19.86
C TRP A 267 17.86 -3.47 20.54
N ALA A 268 18.44 -4.54 20.03
CA ALA A 268 19.75 -5.02 20.41
C ALA A 268 20.81 -4.44 19.46
N LYS A 269 21.96 -4.05 19.98
CA LYS A 269 23.15 -3.74 19.19
C LYS A 269 23.70 -5.06 18.62
N THR A 270 23.80 -5.15 17.32
CA THR A 270 24.27 -6.35 16.62
C THR A 270 25.11 -5.89 15.43
N ASP A 271 26.41 -5.86 15.63
CA ASP A 271 27.34 -5.54 14.53
C ASP A 271 27.36 -6.73 13.55
N ARG A 272 26.75 -6.55 12.37
CA ARG A 272 26.75 -7.53 11.26
C ARG A 272 26.92 -6.86 9.91
#